data_7d35896b1ee99ab68f2e3c418c77e6db
#
_entry.id   7d35896b1ee99ab68f2e3c418c77e6db
#
_cell.length_a   1.000
_cell.length_b   1.000
_cell.length_c   1.000
_cell.angle_alpha   90.00
_cell.angle_beta   90.00
_cell.angle_gamma   90.00
#
_symmetry.space_group_name_H-M   'P 1'
#
loop_
_entity.id
_entity.type
_entity.pdbx_description
1 polymer ?
#
loop_
_entity_poly.entity_id
_entity_poly.type
_entity_poly.pdbx_seq_one_letter_code
_entity_poly.pdbx_strand_id
1 'polypeptide(L)'
;GAVSFEVGSESVGQVQFSVEDQTLEYYVVAGPTPKDVLTRYTALTGRPALPPAWSFGLWLTTSFTTSYDEQTVTSFVDGMAERGIPLSVFHFDCFWMREY
;
A
#
# COMPACT_ATOMS: atom_id res chain seq x y z
N GLY A 1 5.71 4.46 23.82
CA GLY A 1 7.05 5.04 23.60
C GLY A 1 7.35 5.14 22.11
N ALA A 2 8.32 5.99 21.74
CA ALA A 2 8.77 6.10 20.36
C ALA A 2 9.56 4.84 19.98
N VAL A 3 9.33 4.36 18.73
CA VAL A 3 10.12 3.29 18.14
C VAL A 3 10.87 3.87 16.96
N SER A 4 12.18 3.69 16.92
CA SER A 4 12.99 4.09 15.78
C SER A 4 13.62 2.88 15.10
N PHE A 5 13.66 2.95 13.75
CA PHE A 5 14.26 1.93 12.90
C PHE A 5 15.37 2.56 12.07
N GLU A 6 16.47 1.86 11.96
CA GLU A 6 17.54 2.14 11.01
C GLU A 6 17.74 0.91 10.14
N VAL A 7 17.55 1.07 8.83
CA VAL A 7 17.64 -0.01 7.86
C VAL A 7 18.66 0.37 6.80
N GLY A 8 19.80 -0.33 6.79
CA GLY A 8 20.83 -0.14 5.78
C GLY A 8 21.61 1.17 5.91
N SER A 9 22.45 1.32 6.95
CA SER A 9 23.38 2.44 7.03
C SER A 9 24.44 2.37 5.92
N GLU A 10 25.01 3.53 5.57
CA GLU A 10 25.95 3.71 4.44
C GLU A 10 27.16 2.77 4.42
N SER A 11 27.57 2.24 5.55
CA SER A 11 28.81 1.44 5.66
C SER A 11 28.60 -0.06 5.82
N VAL A 12 27.43 -0.50 6.27
CA VAL A 12 27.14 -1.94 6.50
C VAL A 12 25.65 -2.18 6.41
N GLY A 13 25.21 -3.28 5.81
CA GLY A 13 23.82 -3.71 5.80
C GLY A 13 23.31 -4.08 7.21
N GLN A 14 23.24 -3.11 8.10
CA GLN A 14 22.72 -3.27 9.46
C GLN A 14 21.26 -2.89 9.53
N VAL A 15 20.50 -3.64 10.31
CA VAL A 15 19.16 -3.25 10.76
C VAL A 15 19.23 -3.05 12.27
N GLN A 16 18.88 -1.86 12.71
CA GLN A 16 18.80 -1.52 14.12
C GLN A 16 17.40 -1.00 14.43
N PHE A 17 16.88 -1.35 15.60
CA PHE A 17 15.67 -0.73 16.14
C PHE A 17 15.85 -0.46 17.62
N SER A 18 15.23 0.61 18.08
CA SER A 18 15.26 1.02 19.49
C SER A 18 13.89 1.44 19.97
N VAL A 19 13.64 1.23 21.25
CA VAL A 19 12.40 1.61 21.96
C VAL A 19 12.77 2.41 23.17
N GLU A 20 12.06 3.49 23.44
CA GLU A 20 12.18 4.26 24.68
C GLU A 20 11.37 3.58 25.79
N ASP A 21 11.86 2.42 26.26
CA ASP A 21 11.26 1.65 27.35
C ASP A 21 12.35 0.88 28.11
N GLN A 22 11.99 0.34 29.27
CA GLN A 22 12.87 -0.53 30.07
C GLN A 22 12.85 -1.98 29.58
N THR A 23 11.88 -2.34 28.71
CA THR A 23 11.71 -3.67 28.15
C THR A 23 11.59 -3.61 26.64
N LEU A 24 12.13 -4.61 25.97
CA LEU A 24 12.00 -4.82 24.54
C LEU A 24 11.53 -6.25 24.29
N GLU A 25 10.35 -6.38 23.66
CA GLU A 25 9.82 -7.65 23.19
C GLU A 25 9.71 -7.62 21.66
N TYR A 26 10.25 -8.62 21.01
CA TYR A 26 10.16 -8.75 19.56
C TYR A 26 10.12 -10.22 19.15
N TYR A 27 9.58 -10.46 17.97
CA TYR A 27 9.46 -11.78 17.39
C TYR A 27 10.27 -11.88 16.10
N VAL A 28 11.03 -12.96 15.96
CA VAL A 28 11.73 -13.31 14.73
C VAL A 28 10.97 -14.44 14.06
N VAL A 29 10.39 -14.15 12.91
CA VAL A 29 9.68 -15.15 12.10
C VAL A 29 10.60 -15.61 10.98
N ALA A 30 11.13 -16.83 11.10
CA ALA A 30 12.03 -17.42 10.11
C ALA A 30 11.30 -18.51 9.28
N GLY A 31 11.80 -18.75 8.09
CA GLY A 31 11.32 -19.83 7.21
C GLY A 31 12.28 -20.07 6.05
N PRO A 32 12.24 -21.27 5.41
CA PRO A 32 13.10 -21.59 4.26
C PRO A 32 12.86 -20.68 3.05
N THR A 33 11.62 -20.22 2.87
CA THR A 33 11.23 -19.32 1.79
C THR A 33 10.42 -18.14 2.31
N PRO A 34 10.33 -17.01 1.57
CA PRO A 34 9.45 -15.89 1.95
C PRO A 34 7.98 -16.30 2.15
N LYS A 35 7.48 -17.27 1.40
CA LYS A 35 6.12 -17.80 1.58
C LYS A 35 5.94 -18.50 2.92
N ASP A 36 6.95 -19.25 3.37
CA ASP A 36 6.91 -19.90 4.69
C ASP A 36 6.91 -18.86 5.81
N VAL A 37 7.71 -17.81 5.68
CA VAL A 37 7.74 -16.69 6.63
C VAL A 37 6.37 -16.03 6.71
N LEU A 38 5.76 -15.67 5.56
CA LEU A 38 4.42 -15.10 5.51
C LEU A 38 3.36 -16.04 6.11
N THR A 39 3.46 -17.33 5.83
CA THR A 39 2.55 -18.32 6.39
C THR A 39 2.62 -18.37 7.91
N ARG A 40 3.83 -18.37 8.47
CA ARG A 40 4.05 -18.36 9.93
C ARG A 40 3.63 -17.05 10.56
N TYR A 41 3.99 -15.93 9.93
CA TYR A 41 3.61 -14.59 10.40
C TYR A 41 2.09 -14.44 10.47
N THR A 42 1.38 -14.77 9.38
CA THR A 42 -0.08 -14.64 9.35
C THR A 42 -0.82 -15.67 10.20
N ALA A 43 -0.18 -16.77 10.59
CA ALA A 43 -0.73 -17.69 11.58
C ALA A 43 -0.79 -17.05 12.99
N LEU A 44 0.15 -16.16 13.30
CA LEU A 44 0.18 -15.42 14.57
C LEU A 44 -0.72 -14.17 14.52
N THR A 45 -0.69 -13.42 13.43
CA THR A 45 -1.34 -12.11 13.32
C THR A 45 -2.75 -12.16 12.72
N GLY A 46 -3.15 -13.29 12.16
CA GLY A 46 -4.37 -13.45 11.39
C GLY A 46 -4.13 -13.39 9.89
N ARG A 47 -4.94 -14.13 9.14
CA ARG A 47 -4.91 -14.12 7.67
C ARG A 47 -5.67 -12.91 7.14
N PRO A 48 -5.14 -12.18 6.15
CA PRO A 48 -5.89 -11.13 5.48
C PRO A 48 -7.09 -11.73 4.72
N ALA A 49 -8.15 -10.95 4.57
CA ALA A 49 -9.25 -11.32 3.68
C ALA A 49 -8.77 -11.35 2.22
N LEU A 50 -9.32 -12.25 1.43
CA LEU A 50 -9.10 -12.25 -0.01
C LEU A 50 -9.99 -11.16 -0.64
N PRO A 51 -9.41 -10.09 -1.20
CA PRO A 51 -10.21 -9.05 -1.83
C PRO A 51 -10.82 -9.54 -3.17
N PRO A 52 -11.85 -8.87 -3.68
CA PRO A 52 -12.45 -9.22 -4.96
C PRO A 52 -11.46 -9.01 -6.12
N ALA A 53 -11.61 -9.79 -7.18
CA ALA A 53 -10.65 -9.82 -8.30
C ALA A 53 -10.41 -8.45 -8.94
N TRP A 54 -11.43 -7.60 -9.05
CA TRP A 54 -11.31 -6.26 -9.62
C TRP A 54 -10.32 -5.35 -8.87
N SER A 55 -10.14 -5.58 -7.57
CA SER A 55 -9.21 -4.78 -6.74
C SER A 55 -7.74 -4.98 -7.10
N PHE A 56 -7.41 -6.03 -7.85
CA PHE A 56 -6.07 -6.28 -8.37
C PHE A 56 -5.85 -5.71 -9.79
N GLY A 57 -6.87 -5.07 -10.36
CA GLY A 57 -6.77 -4.39 -11.64
C GLY A 57 -6.14 -3.01 -11.53
N LEU A 58 -6.18 -2.28 -12.64
CA LEU A 58 -5.64 -0.91 -12.70
C LEU A 58 -6.53 0.07 -11.91
N TRP A 59 -5.89 0.80 -11.03
CA TRP A 59 -6.46 1.94 -10.32
C TRP A 59 -5.88 3.23 -10.92
N LEU A 60 -6.73 4.09 -11.46
CA LEU A 60 -6.35 5.37 -12.05
C LEU A 60 -6.75 6.52 -11.11
N THR A 61 -5.85 7.46 -10.93
CA THR A 61 -6.13 8.75 -10.30
C THR A 61 -5.46 9.86 -11.09
N THR A 62 -6.03 11.04 -11.09
CA THR A 62 -5.42 12.25 -11.67
C THR A 62 -4.74 13.12 -10.62
N SER A 63 -4.82 12.72 -9.34
CA SER A 63 -4.21 13.41 -8.20
C SER A 63 -4.50 14.92 -8.20
N PHE A 64 -3.48 15.76 -8.28
CA PHE A 64 -3.59 17.22 -8.30
C PHE A 64 -3.71 17.82 -9.71
N THR A 65 -3.67 17.02 -10.76
CA THR A 65 -3.48 17.51 -12.12
C THR A 65 -4.75 17.97 -12.81
N THR A 66 -5.90 17.47 -12.35
CA THR A 66 -7.21 17.84 -12.90
C THR A 66 -8.25 17.98 -11.81
N SER A 67 -9.39 18.62 -12.16
CA SER A 67 -10.58 18.59 -11.31
C SER A 67 -11.25 17.22 -11.35
N TYR A 68 -12.05 16.93 -10.35
CA TYR A 68 -12.86 15.70 -10.25
C TYR A 68 -14.35 15.98 -10.60
N ASP A 69 -14.62 16.94 -11.51
CA ASP A 69 -15.96 17.08 -12.07
C ASP A 69 -16.32 15.88 -12.98
N GLU A 70 -17.61 15.66 -13.14
CA GLU A 70 -18.14 14.50 -13.87
C GLU A 70 -17.59 14.41 -15.29
N GLN A 71 -17.53 15.53 -16.02
CA GLN A 71 -17.07 15.57 -17.40
C GLN A 71 -15.59 15.18 -17.50
N THR A 72 -14.75 15.69 -16.63
CA THR A 72 -13.32 15.37 -16.61
C THR A 72 -13.10 13.91 -16.27
N VAL A 73 -13.72 13.40 -15.22
CA VAL A 73 -13.60 11.99 -14.83
C VAL A 73 -14.07 11.05 -15.93
N THR A 74 -15.25 11.34 -16.52
CA THR A 74 -15.80 10.55 -17.61
C THR A 74 -14.85 10.52 -18.81
N SER A 75 -14.24 11.66 -19.17
CA SER A 75 -13.29 11.72 -20.28
C SER A 75 -12.07 10.80 -20.10
N PHE A 76 -11.59 10.64 -18.87
CA PHE A 76 -10.50 9.70 -18.58
C PHE A 76 -10.96 8.24 -18.67
N VAL A 77 -12.13 7.93 -18.12
CA VAL A 77 -12.70 6.57 -18.17
C VAL A 77 -12.94 6.15 -19.61
N ASP A 78 -13.57 7.01 -20.43
CA ASP A 78 -13.84 6.77 -21.84
C ASP A 78 -12.53 6.66 -22.63
N GLY A 79 -11.58 7.54 -22.37
CA GLY A 79 -10.26 7.51 -23.00
C GLY A 79 -9.48 6.23 -22.73
N MET A 80 -9.63 5.63 -21.56
CA MET A 80 -9.06 4.30 -21.26
C MET A 80 -9.77 3.21 -22.06
N ALA A 81 -11.10 3.25 -22.10
CA ALA A 81 -11.90 2.28 -22.86
C ALA A 81 -11.61 2.33 -24.37
N GLU A 82 -11.53 3.53 -24.97
CA GLU A 82 -11.18 3.73 -26.38
C GLU A 82 -9.81 3.17 -26.75
N ARG A 83 -8.87 3.16 -25.83
CA ARG A 83 -7.51 2.62 -26.01
C ARG A 83 -7.39 1.14 -25.68
N GLY A 84 -8.49 0.49 -25.28
CA GLY A 84 -8.50 -0.90 -24.86
C GLY A 84 -7.69 -1.16 -23.58
N ILE A 85 -7.51 -0.14 -22.75
CA ILE A 85 -6.80 -0.27 -21.45
C ILE A 85 -7.83 -0.60 -20.37
N PRO A 86 -7.79 -1.80 -19.78
CA PRO A 86 -8.76 -2.21 -18.77
C PRO A 86 -8.56 -1.39 -17.49
N LEU A 87 -9.57 -0.61 -17.12
CA LEU A 87 -9.62 0.17 -15.89
C LEU A 87 -10.59 -0.51 -14.90
N SER A 88 -10.13 -0.82 -13.72
CA SER A 88 -10.95 -1.44 -12.68
C SER A 88 -11.52 -0.42 -11.70
N VAL A 89 -10.76 0.62 -11.38
CA VAL A 89 -11.14 1.62 -10.38
C VAL A 89 -10.65 2.99 -10.83
N PHE A 90 -11.51 3.99 -10.72
CA PHE A 90 -11.09 5.39 -10.72
C PHE A 90 -11.07 5.89 -9.28
N HIS A 91 -9.92 6.34 -8.80
CA HIS A 91 -9.71 6.80 -7.45
C HIS A 91 -9.73 8.32 -7.38
N PHE A 92 -10.61 8.86 -6.55
CA PHE A 92 -10.66 10.29 -6.24
C PHE A 92 -9.64 10.59 -5.13
N ASP A 93 -8.67 11.43 -5.44
CA ASP A 93 -7.62 11.85 -4.52
C ASP A 93 -8.00 13.16 -3.81
N CYS A 94 -7.05 13.86 -3.24
CA CYS A 94 -7.22 14.95 -2.28
C CYS A 94 -8.18 16.08 -2.68
N PHE A 95 -8.45 16.34 -3.95
CA PHE A 95 -9.39 17.39 -4.40
C PHE A 95 -10.80 16.89 -4.74
N TRP A 96 -11.22 15.76 -4.17
CA TRP A 96 -12.56 15.22 -4.41
C TRP A 96 -13.67 16.02 -3.72
N MET A 97 -13.37 16.81 -2.70
CA MET A 97 -14.32 17.62 -1.95
C MET A 97 -14.12 19.12 -2.22
N ARG A 98 -15.12 19.92 -1.92
CA ARG A 98 -15.08 21.37 -2.16
C ARG A 98 -14.12 22.10 -1.22
N GLU A 99 -14.05 21.64 0.02
CA GLU A 99 -13.21 22.20 1.10
C GLU A 99 -12.66 21.04 1.95
N TYR A 100 -11.50 21.24 2.53
CA TYR A 100 -10.86 20.27 3.42
C TYR A 100 -11.40 20.39 4.85
#